data_0682f12cdc7872f4725375cb216844ab
#
_entry.id   0682f12cdc7872f4725375cb216844ab
#
_cell.length_a   1.000
_cell.length_b   1.000
_cell.length_c   1.000
_cell.angle_alpha   90.00
_cell.angle_beta   90.00
_cell.angle_gamma   90.00
#
_symmetry.space_group_name_H-M   'P 1'
#
loop_
_entity.id
_entity.type
_entity.pdbx_description
1 polymer ?
#
loop_
_entity_poly.entity_id
_entity_poly.type
_entity_poly.pdbx_seq_one_letter_code
_entity_poly.pdbx_strand_id
1 'polypeptide(L)'
;MNFRLILNIMGYTLWVEAGCLLLPLLVSAGYGEACWEPFLWTLGLCSLCGLILTRIPARKNRLQGRDGYTVVAMAWIVLCLFGAVPYVLSGAVPHYADALFETASGLTTTGATILTDVEAMPRGILFWRALTQWMGGMGVLVLFLALMPRTGREPYT
;
A
#
# COMPACT_ATOMS: atom_id res chain seq x y z
N MET A 1 4.46 16.04 17.78
CA MET A 1 4.18 15.29 16.54
C MET A 1 5.09 15.83 15.43
N ASN A 2 5.96 15.00 14.89
CA ASN A 2 6.94 15.46 13.88
C ASN A 2 6.41 15.20 12.46
N PHE A 3 5.56 16.11 11.94
CA PHE A 3 4.93 15.97 10.63
C PHE A 3 5.93 15.71 9.48
N ARG A 4 7.13 16.30 9.56
CA ARG A 4 8.16 16.09 8.52
C ARG A 4 8.66 14.64 8.51
N LEU A 5 8.80 14.01 9.68
CA LEU A 5 9.19 12.62 9.77
C LEU A 5 8.08 11.70 9.27
N ILE A 6 6.81 12.00 9.59
CA ILE A 6 5.66 11.25 9.09
C ILE A 6 5.61 11.31 7.56
N LEU A 7 5.72 12.49 6.96
CA LEU A 7 5.75 12.67 5.52
C LEU A 7 6.91 11.91 4.85
N ASN A 8 8.09 11.94 5.47
CA ASN A 8 9.25 11.21 4.96
C ASN A 8 9.00 9.69 4.97
N ILE A 9 8.41 9.16 6.04
CA ILE A 9 8.04 7.73 6.13
C ILE A 9 6.96 7.38 5.08
N MET A 10 5.97 8.27 4.85
CA MET A 10 4.99 8.07 3.78
C MET A 10 5.66 7.97 2.40
N GLY A 11 6.71 8.75 2.18
CA GLY A 11 7.52 8.65 0.96
C GLY A 11 8.15 7.26 0.80
N TYR A 12 8.72 6.67 1.86
CA TYR A 12 9.23 5.30 1.80
C TYR A 12 8.12 4.27 1.60
N THR A 13 6.94 4.47 2.18
CA THR A 13 5.77 3.60 1.94
C THR A 13 5.39 3.58 0.46
N LEU A 14 5.38 4.75 -0.21
CA LEU A 14 5.13 4.84 -1.65
C LEU A 14 6.22 4.17 -2.49
N TRP A 15 7.48 4.20 -2.06
CA TRP A 15 8.55 3.45 -2.72
C TRP A 15 8.34 1.93 -2.64
N VAL A 16 7.88 1.44 -1.49
CA VAL A 16 7.53 0.01 -1.32
C VAL A 16 6.36 -0.35 -2.24
N GLU A 17 5.33 0.48 -2.28
CA GLU A 17 4.16 0.27 -3.17
C GLU A 17 4.57 0.30 -4.65
N ALA A 18 5.41 1.25 -5.06
CA ALA A 18 5.97 1.30 -6.41
C ALA A 18 6.73 0.01 -6.76
N GLY A 19 7.53 -0.51 -5.83
CA GLY A 19 8.21 -1.80 -6.00
C GLY A 19 7.23 -2.97 -6.18
N CYS A 20 6.15 -2.98 -5.41
CA CYS A 20 5.10 -4.00 -5.53
C CYS A 20 4.33 -3.90 -6.86
N LEU A 21 4.12 -2.69 -7.40
CA LEU A 21 3.46 -2.48 -8.69
C LEU A 21 4.25 -3.04 -9.89
N LEU A 22 5.55 -3.28 -9.74
CA LEU A 22 6.35 -3.96 -10.79
C LEU A 22 5.85 -5.37 -11.07
N LEU A 23 5.35 -6.08 -10.05
CA LEU A 23 4.89 -7.46 -10.22
C LEU A 23 3.66 -7.58 -11.12
N PRO A 24 2.54 -6.87 -10.85
CA PRO A 24 1.37 -6.91 -11.74
C PRO A 24 1.67 -6.32 -13.13
N LEU A 25 2.59 -5.33 -13.22
CA LEU A 25 3.07 -4.82 -14.50
C LEU A 25 3.73 -5.93 -15.34
N LEU A 26 4.63 -6.72 -14.73
CA LEU A 26 5.29 -7.85 -15.41
C LEU A 26 4.28 -8.94 -15.79
N VAL A 27 3.32 -9.23 -14.92
CA VAL A 27 2.24 -10.20 -15.21
C VAL A 27 1.42 -9.73 -16.40
N SER A 28 0.95 -8.49 -16.38
CA SER A 28 0.14 -7.91 -17.45
C SER A 28 0.89 -7.89 -18.79
N ALA A 29 2.17 -7.51 -18.77
CA ALA A 29 3.03 -7.53 -19.95
C ALA A 29 3.27 -8.96 -20.46
N GLY A 30 3.47 -9.92 -19.56
CA GLY A 30 3.69 -11.33 -19.91
C GLY A 30 2.48 -12.00 -20.57
N TYR A 31 1.27 -11.58 -20.22
CA TYR A 31 0.04 -12.06 -20.86
C TYR A 31 -0.39 -11.23 -22.09
N GLY A 32 0.35 -10.19 -22.44
CA GLY A 32 0.04 -9.33 -23.57
C GLY A 32 -1.23 -8.50 -23.40
N GLU A 33 -1.64 -8.26 -22.16
CA GLU A 33 -2.82 -7.46 -21.84
C GLU A 33 -2.50 -5.96 -21.98
N ALA A 34 -3.46 -5.16 -22.48
CA ALA A 34 -3.32 -3.70 -22.53
C ALA A 34 -3.27 -3.03 -21.15
N CYS A 35 -3.51 -3.79 -20.07
CA CYS A 35 -3.52 -3.32 -18.68
C CYS A 35 -2.14 -3.04 -18.08
N TRP A 36 -1.03 -3.15 -18.82
CA TRP A 36 0.29 -2.78 -18.33
C TRP A 36 0.47 -1.25 -18.19
N GLU A 37 -0.18 -0.46 -19.05
CA GLU A 37 -0.10 1.01 -19.03
C GLU A 37 -0.59 1.61 -17.69
N PRO A 38 -1.76 1.23 -17.14
CA PRO A 38 -2.23 1.68 -15.84
C PRO A 38 -1.22 1.47 -14.72
N PHE A 39 -0.56 0.32 -14.70
CA PHE A 39 0.46 0.02 -13.70
C PHE A 39 1.70 0.90 -13.87
N LEU A 40 2.12 1.16 -15.11
CA LEU A 40 3.25 2.03 -15.39
C LEU A 40 2.99 3.47 -14.93
N TRP A 41 1.81 4.01 -15.23
CA TRP A 41 1.42 5.35 -14.79
C TRP A 41 1.34 5.46 -13.26
N THR A 42 0.76 4.45 -12.61
CA THR A 42 0.67 4.43 -11.13
C THR A 42 2.05 4.31 -10.51
N LEU A 43 2.92 3.48 -11.06
CA LEU A 43 4.31 3.34 -10.62
C LEU A 43 5.06 4.67 -10.74
N GLY A 44 4.90 5.37 -11.86
CA GLY A 44 5.46 6.71 -12.06
C GLY A 44 4.95 7.71 -11.03
N LEU A 45 3.64 7.70 -10.76
CA LEU A 45 3.02 8.58 -9.77
C LEU A 45 3.53 8.29 -8.35
N CYS A 46 3.55 7.02 -7.94
CA CYS A 46 4.06 6.60 -6.63
C CYS A 46 5.54 6.96 -6.46
N SER A 47 6.35 6.73 -7.50
CA SER A 47 7.78 7.05 -7.48
C SER A 47 8.02 8.56 -7.39
N LEU A 48 7.26 9.36 -8.13
CA LEU A 48 7.38 10.83 -8.10
C LEU A 48 6.98 11.38 -6.73
N CYS A 49 5.82 10.97 -6.21
CA CYS A 49 5.35 11.38 -4.89
C CYS A 49 6.29 10.89 -3.78
N GLY A 50 6.75 9.65 -3.88
CA GLY A 50 7.74 9.07 -2.97
C GLY A 50 9.04 9.85 -2.96
N LEU A 51 9.55 10.25 -4.14
CA LEU A 51 10.75 11.08 -4.25
C LEU A 51 10.57 12.45 -3.60
N ILE A 52 9.45 13.12 -3.86
CA ILE A 52 9.16 14.44 -3.28
C ILE A 52 9.11 14.35 -1.75
N LEU A 53 8.40 13.35 -1.21
CA LEU A 53 8.23 13.20 0.23
C LEU A 53 9.52 12.78 0.93
N THR A 54 10.34 11.93 0.32
CA THR A 54 11.63 11.52 0.89
C THR A 54 12.68 12.62 0.87
N ARG A 55 12.54 13.65 -0.01
CA ARG A 55 13.42 14.83 -0.02
C ARG A 55 13.14 15.81 1.11
N ILE A 56 12.03 15.66 1.85
CA ILE A 56 11.74 16.49 3.01
C ILE A 56 12.72 16.12 4.13
N PRO A 57 13.58 17.05 4.60
CA PRO A 57 14.56 16.76 5.62
C PRO A 57 13.85 16.45 6.94
N ALA A 58 13.88 15.19 7.34
CA ALA A 58 13.36 14.75 8.63
C ALA A 58 14.45 14.97 9.69
N ARG A 59 14.20 15.85 10.67
CA ARG A 59 15.04 15.88 11.88
C ARG A 59 14.87 14.56 12.63
N LYS A 60 15.97 13.87 12.92
CA LYS A 60 16.02 12.62 13.70
C LYS A 60 15.64 12.86 15.16
N ASN A 61 14.40 13.27 15.43
CA ASN A 61 13.86 13.25 16.76
C ASN A 61 13.26 11.85 17.00
N ARG A 62 13.48 11.29 18.17
CA ARG A 62 12.93 9.99 18.56
C ARG A 62 11.41 9.99 18.35
N LEU A 63 10.92 8.99 17.62
CA LEU A 63 9.49 8.70 17.52
C LEU A 63 8.97 8.42 18.94
N GLN A 64 8.00 9.19 19.39
CA GLN A 64 7.25 8.86 20.60
C GLN A 64 6.25 7.76 20.24
N GLY A 65 5.88 6.90 21.18
CA GLY A 65 4.97 5.78 20.90
C GLY A 65 3.67 6.19 20.20
N ARG A 66 3.15 7.39 20.51
CA ARG A 66 1.95 7.96 19.85
C ARG A 66 2.17 8.27 18.37
N ASP A 67 3.38 8.67 17.98
CA ASP A 67 3.70 8.98 16.57
C ASP A 67 3.71 7.70 15.72
N GLY A 68 4.05 6.55 16.32
CA GLY A 68 4.03 5.25 15.65
C GLY A 68 2.65 4.85 15.16
N TYR A 69 1.61 4.99 15.98
CA TYR A 69 0.24 4.69 15.58
C TYR A 69 -0.23 5.61 14.44
N THR A 70 0.10 6.90 14.51
CA THR A 70 -0.23 7.86 13.47
C THR A 70 0.44 7.51 12.16
N VAL A 71 1.72 7.13 12.18
CA VAL A 71 2.47 6.70 11.01
C VAL A 71 1.81 5.49 10.36
N VAL A 72 1.44 4.48 11.15
CA VAL A 72 0.79 3.27 10.62
C VAL A 72 -0.56 3.60 9.99
N ALA A 73 -1.41 4.36 10.68
CA ALA A 73 -2.72 4.75 10.14
C ALA A 73 -2.58 5.54 8.83
N MET A 74 -1.67 6.49 8.78
CA MET A 74 -1.41 7.27 7.57
C MET A 74 -0.84 6.42 6.44
N ALA A 75 0.03 5.45 6.74
CA ALA A 75 0.57 4.53 5.74
C ALA A 75 -0.55 3.70 5.08
N TRP A 76 -1.49 3.16 5.86
CA TRP A 76 -2.65 2.44 5.33
C TRP A 76 -3.51 3.32 4.43
N ILE A 77 -3.76 4.57 4.83
CA ILE A 77 -4.53 5.51 4.01
C ILE A 77 -3.81 5.79 2.69
N VAL A 78 -2.50 6.05 2.73
CA VAL A 78 -1.70 6.33 1.53
C VAL A 78 -1.69 5.12 0.59
N LEU A 79 -1.45 3.91 1.10
CA LEU A 79 -1.50 2.68 0.31
C LEU A 79 -2.87 2.46 -0.34
N CYS A 80 -3.97 2.75 0.37
CA CYS A 80 -5.31 2.65 -0.21
C CYS A 80 -5.53 3.67 -1.34
N LEU A 81 -5.10 4.91 -1.14
CA LEU A 81 -5.30 5.99 -2.11
C LEU A 81 -4.54 5.72 -3.42
N PHE A 82 -3.29 5.32 -3.33
CA PHE A 82 -2.46 5.06 -4.52
C PHE A 82 -2.76 3.69 -5.13
N GLY A 83 -2.99 2.68 -4.30
CA GLY A 83 -3.34 1.34 -4.76
C GLY A 83 -4.68 1.22 -5.48
N ALA A 84 -5.58 2.21 -5.32
CA ALA A 84 -6.84 2.30 -6.07
C ALA A 84 -6.63 2.79 -7.52
N VAL A 85 -5.54 3.49 -7.80
CA VAL A 85 -5.30 4.14 -9.11
C VAL A 85 -5.26 3.12 -10.27
N PRO A 86 -4.59 1.95 -10.17
CA PRO A 86 -4.57 0.98 -11.26
C PRO A 86 -5.96 0.48 -11.67
N TYR A 87 -6.88 0.33 -10.72
CA TYR A 87 -8.25 -0.10 -10.99
C TYR A 87 -9.02 0.90 -11.85
N VAL A 88 -8.86 2.19 -11.54
CA VAL A 88 -9.53 3.27 -12.28
C VAL A 88 -8.91 3.43 -13.66
N LEU A 89 -7.59 3.49 -13.75
CA LEU A 89 -6.89 3.69 -15.03
C LEU A 89 -7.07 2.52 -15.99
N SER A 90 -7.23 1.29 -15.47
CA SER A 90 -7.52 0.13 -16.31
C SER A 90 -8.97 0.06 -16.78
N GLY A 91 -9.86 0.89 -16.21
CA GLY A 91 -11.30 0.80 -16.44
C GLY A 91 -11.98 -0.40 -15.79
N ALA A 92 -11.24 -1.23 -15.02
CA ALA A 92 -11.78 -2.38 -14.30
C ALA A 92 -12.80 -1.96 -13.23
N VAL A 93 -12.52 -0.84 -12.56
CA VAL A 93 -13.43 -0.20 -11.61
C VAL A 93 -13.45 1.30 -11.93
N PRO A 94 -14.44 1.81 -12.70
CA PRO A 94 -14.41 3.17 -13.21
C PRO A 94 -14.52 4.26 -12.13
N HIS A 95 -15.20 3.96 -11.04
CA HIS A 95 -15.41 4.92 -9.95
C HIS A 95 -14.29 4.79 -8.92
N TYR A 96 -13.63 5.90 -8.62
CA TYR A 96 -12.51 5.91 -7.67
C TYR A 96 -12.92 5.47 -6.24
N ALA A 97 -14.14 5.81 -5.81
CA ALA A 97 -14.65 5.37 -4.50
C ALA A 97 -14.74 3.85 -4.40
N ASP A 98 -15.18 3.21 -5.48
CA ASP A 98 -15.31 1.76 -5.58
C ASP A 98 -13.92 1.09 -5.65
N ALA A 99 -13.00 1.67 -6.41
CA ALA A 99 -11.61 1.24 -6.47
C ALA A 99 -10.90 1.37 -5.10
N LEU A 100 -11.20 2.44 -4.37
CA LEU A 100 -10.71 2.64 -3.01
C LEU A 100 -11.26 1.58 -2.06
N PHE A 101 -12.54 1.22 -2.20
CA PHE A 101 -13.16 0.15 -1.43
C PHE A 101 -12.47 -1.21 -1.70
N GLU A 102 -12.26 -1.56 -2.98
CA GLU A 102 -11.55 -2.80 -3.35
C GLU A 102 -10.14 -2.85 -2.77
N THR A 103 -9.39 -1.75 -2.86
CA THR A 103 -8.03 -1.66 -2.33
C THR A 103 -8.03 -1.73 -0.81
N ALA A 104 -8.92 -1.02 -0.14
CA ALA A 104 -9.04 -1.06 1.32
C ALA A 104 -9.45 -2.46 1.80
N SER A 105 -10.40 -3.10 1.12
CA SER A 105 -10.81 -4.48 1.40
C SER A 105 -9.65 -5.47 1.22
N GLY A 106 -8.82 -5.29 0.20
CA GLY A 106 -7.61 -6.08 0.00
C GLY A 106 -6.61 -5.89 1.12
N LEU A 107 -6.21 -4.65 1.37
CA LEU A 107 -5.20 -4.32 2.38
C LEU A 107 -5.64 -4.65 3.81
N THR A 108 -6.91 -4.54 4.14
CA THR A 108 -7.43 -4.98 5.45
C THR A 108 -7.71 -6.48 5.53
N THR A 109 -7.43 -7.21 4.46
CA THR A 109 -7.71 -8.67 4.35
C THR A 109 -9.16 -9.04 4.57
N THR A 110 -10.08 -8.11 4.36
CA THR A 110 -11.53 -8.32 4.52
C THR A 110 -12.08 -9.23 3.43
N GLY A 111 -11.59 -9.10 2.18
CA GLY A 111 -12.01 -9.91 1.05
C GLY A 111 -13.37 -9.56 0.47
N ALA A 112 -14.04 -8.54 0.99
CA ALA A 112 -15.29 -8.02 0.41
C ALA A 112 -15.02 -7.41 -0.96
N THR A 113 -15.95 -7.59 -1.91
CA THR A 113 -15.82 -7.06 -3.27
C THR A 113 -17.14 -6.51 -3.77
N ILE A 114 -17.05 -5.44 -4.56
CA ILE A 114 -18.16 -4.90 -5.34
C ILE A 114 -18.21 -5.48 -6.76
N LEU A 115 -17.17 -6.22 -7.15
CA LEU A 115 -17.09 -6.83 -8.48
C LEU A 115 -18.09 -7.98 -8.57
N THR A 116 -18.95 -7.92 -9.56
CA THR A 116 -19.95 -8.96 -9.84
C THR A 116 -19.35 -10.19 -10.50
N ASP A 117 -18.29 -9.99 -11.31
CA ASP A 117 -17.54 -11.05 -11.95
C ASP A 117 -16.03 -10.76 -11.82
N VAL A 118 -15.42 -11.41 -10.83
CA VAL A 118 -14.00 -11.24 -10.54
C VAL A 118 -13.13 -11.92 -11.59
N GLU A 119 -13.59 -13.06 -12.15
CA GLU A 119 -12.81 -13.85 -13.11
C GLU A 119 -12.70 -13.20 -14.48
N ALA A 120 -13.64 -12.31 -14.82
CA ALA A 120 -13.63 -11.54 -16.06
C ALA A 120 -12.59 -10.39 -16.05
N MET A 121 -11.99 -10.10 -14.90
CA MET A 121 -10.99 -9.03 -14.78
C MET A 121 -9.67 -9.39 -15.47
N PRO A 122 -8.93 -8.39 -16.01
CA PRO A 122 -7.58 -8.58 -16.50
C PRO A 122 -6.67 -9.25 -15.46
N ARG A 123 -5.82 -10.16 -15.88
CA ARG A 123 -4.94 -10.93 -14.98
C ARG A 123 -3.99 -10.06 -14.17
N GLY A 124 -3.52 -8.95 -14.74
CA GLY A 124 -2.73 -7.97 -14.01
C GLY A 124 -3.48 -7.36 -12.83
N ILE A 125 -4.77 -7.04 -13.02
CA ILE A 125 -5.65 -6.51 -11.96
C ILE A 125 -5.97 -7.57 -10.91
N LEU A 126 -6.24 -8.82 -11.33
CA LEU A 126 -6.42 -9.94 -10.40
C LEU A 126 -5.18 -10.18 -9.55
N PHE A 127 -4.01 -10.12 -10.18
CA PHE A 127 -2.74 -10.26 -9.47
C PHE A 127 -2.53 -9.12 -8.48
N TRP A 128 -2.83 -7.87 -8.87
CA TRP A 128 -2.75 -6.70 -7.99
C TRP A 128 -3.67 -6.86 -6.78
N ARG A 129 -4.90 -7.30 -7.00
CA ARG A 129 -5.88 -7.58 -5.94
C ARG A 129 -5.37 -8.63 -4.94
N ALA A 130 -4.81 -9.75 -5.44
CA ALA A 130 -4.21 -10.78 -4.60
C ALA A 130 -2.98 -10.26 -3.84
N LEU A 131 -2.15 -9.44 -4.49
CA LEU A 131 -0.94 -8.88 -3.91
C LEU A 131 -1.27 -7.87 -2.80
N THR A 132 -2.28 -7.01 -2.97
CA THR A 132 -2.72 -6.09 -1.91
C THR A 132 -3.20 -6.86 -0.68
N GLN A 133 -3.90 -7.95 -0.86
CA GLN A 133 -4.35 -8.82 0.23
C GLN A 133 -3.18 -9.49 0.96
N TRP A 134 -2.17 -9.93 0.21
CA TRP A 134 -0.94 -10.49 0.78
C TRP A 134 -0.14 -9.42 1.54
N MET A 135 0.03 -8.24 0.96
CA MET A 135 0.71 -7.10 1.61
C MET A 135 0.00 -6.70 2.90
N GLY A 136 -1.33 -6.67 2.88
CA GLY A 136 -2.13 -6.35 4.04
C GLY A 136 -1.97 -7.36 5.17
N GLY A 137 -2.02 -8.65 4.86
CA GLY A 137 -1.79 -9.73 5.82
C GLY A 137 -0.41 -9.64 6.48
N MET A 138 0.64 -9.40 5.69
CA MET A 138 1.99 -9.17 6.21
C MET A 138 2.07 -7.91 7.07
N GLY A 139 1.44 -6.81 6.62
CA GLY A 139 1.42 -5.54 7.37
C GLY A 139 0.76 -5.67 8.73
N VAL A 140 -0.36 -6.39 8.83
CA VAL A 140 -1.06 -6.65 10.10
C VAL A 140 -0.18 -7.47 11.04
N LEU A 141 0.53 -8.49 10.55
CA LEU A 141 1.44 -9.30 11.36
C LEU A 141 2.60 -8.45 11.92
N VAL A 142 3.21 -7.62 11.08
CA VAL A 142 4.29 -6.73 11.50
C VAL A 142 3.78 -5.72 12.54
N LEU A 143 2.59 -5.16 12.32
CA LEU A 143 1.95 -4.25 13.27
C LEU A 143 1.71 -4.93 14.62
N PHE A 144 1.17 -6.14 14.62
CA PHE A 144 0.92 -6.91 15.83
C PHE A 144 2.22 -7.15 16.61
N LEU A 145 3.30 -7.58 15.94
CA LEU A 145 4.60 -7.77 16.55
C LEU A 145 5.19 -6.46 17.11
N ALA A 146 4.98 -5.34 16.41
CA ALA A 146 5.46 -4.03 16.86
C ALA A 146 4.70 -3.51 18.10
N LEU A 147 3.43 -3.87 18.22
CA LEU A 147 2.56 -3.47 19.34
C LEU A 147 2.67 -4.41 20.55
N MET A 148 3.19 -5.63 20.35
CA MET A 148 3.34 -6.60 21.43
C MET A 148 4.26 -6.03 22.50
N PRO A 149 3.80 -5.89 23.77
CA PRO A 149 4.65 -5.39 24.83
C PRO A 149 5.90 -6.28 24.91
N ARG A 150 7.07 -5.69 24.85
CA ARG A 150 8.29 -6.40 25.24
C ARG A 150 8.14 -6.67 26.74
N THR A 151 7.60 -7.82 27.08
CA THR A 151 7.64 -8.33 28.45
C THR A 151 9.12 -8.40 28.82
N GLY A 152 9.54 -7.38 29.57
CA GLY A 152 10.90 -7.32 30.09
C GLY A 152 11.18 -8.62 30.82
N ARG A 153 12.31 -9.24 30.51
CA ARG A 153 12.93 -10.22 31.40
C ARG A 153 13.07 -9.54 32.76
N GLU A 154 12.19 -9.86 33.68
CA GLU A 154 12.50 -9.68 35.09
C GLU A 154 13.77 -10.50 35.36
N PRO A 155 14.87 -9.91 35.82
CA PRO A 155 16.00 -10.71 36.26
C PRO A 155 15.53 -11.47 37.49
N TYR A 156 15.42 -12.78 37.38
CA TYR A 156 15.28 -13.64 38.57
C TYR A 156 16.53 -13.41 39.46
N THR A 157 16.36 -12.66 40.55
CA THR A 157 17.27 -12.59 41.66
C THR A 157 16.89 -13.66 42.70
#